data_1dcad8861230a636e4c9b58974de4f4e
#
_entry.id   1dcad8861230a636e4c9b58974de4f4e
#
_cell.length_a   1.000
_cell.length_b   1.000
_cell.length_c   1.000
_cell.angle_alpha   90.00
_cell.angle_beta   90.00
_cell.angle_gamma   90.00
#
_symmetry.space_group_name_H-M   'P 1'
#
loop_
_entity.id
_entity.type
_entity.pdbx_description
1 polymer ?
#
loop_
_entity_poly.entity_id
_entity_poly.type
_entity_poly.pdbx_seq_one_letter_code
_entity_poly.pdbx_strand_id
1 'polypeptide(L)'
;MTSWAEGGCSVGGCSGGGESWTASAQAFMNSDVPLVGVTGNQNAKSSSFSSGSFQAGQPVGGAINKTKTINSTIPVSAPIVSGVYVAPGSRADSFPAPAMLKSLDAISEKDVVLDVSNSRSPGQAHIRGGVNIPAKSFFYENGTLRNVTDLAAILGGAGISQEDAVMVYSDSFGSGEATAVLFALRYLGQENIRALDGGLDNWIAASLPMETKENLLSPASRAALPRADLLADYDFVKSGQAQMVDARSFQDFGKASIGNATFINPENVLEEGRLKGGAELKDTFARLNASRTVVVYSDDIYGASVVWFALQLMGFDSRIYTWQDWQVHEAGPA
;
A
#
# COMPACT_ATOMS: atom_id res chain seq x y z
N MET A 1 -9.20 -65.05 -21.31
CA MET A 1 -10.49 -64.93 -22.02
C MET A 1 -11.15 -63.65 -21.54
N THR A 2 -11.27 -62.70 -22.47
CA THR A 2 -12.30 -61.67 -22.67
C THR A 2 -12.41 -60.58 -21.57
N SER A 3 -12.10 -59.41 -21.81
CA SER A 3 -12.31 -58.39 -22.85
C SER A 3 -13.32 -57.33 -22.41
N TRP A 4 -12.90 -56.03 -22.53
CA TRP A 4 -13.66 -54.85 -22.89
C TRP A 4 -14.67 -54.29 -21.86
N ALA A 5 -14.69 -53.02 -21.59
CA ALA A 5 -15.06 -51.94 -22.51
C ALA A 5 -14.65 -50.55 -22.00
N GLU A 6 -14.31 -49.74 -22.96
CA GLU A 6 -14.21 -48.31 -22.95
C GLU A 6 -15.58 -47.61 -22.80
N GLY A 7 -15.53 -46.40 -22.35
CA GLY A 7 -16.60 -45.43 -22.47
C GLY A 7 -16.29 -44.28 -21.50
N GLY A 8 -15.92 -43.14 -21.89
CA GLY A 8 -16.49 -42.24 -22.87
C GLY A 8 -16.76 -40.92 -22.18
N CYS A 9 -16.07 -39.91 -22.58
CA CYS A 9 -16.13 -38.49 -22.21
C CYS A 9 -17.52 -37.95 -21.86
N SER A 10 -17.57 -37.02 -20.93
CA SER A 10 -18.35 -35.81 -21.18
C SER A 10 -17.81 -34.59 -20.42
N VAL A 11 -17.72 -33.57 -21.18
CA VAL A 11 -17.30 -32.18 -20.97
C VAL A 11 -18.27 -31.46 -20.03
N GLY A 12 -17.73 -30.56 -19.18
CA GLY A 12 -18.51 -29.44 -18.71
C GLY A 12 -18.59 -29.28 -17.20
N GLY A 13 -17.72 -28.51 -16.66
CA GLY A 13 -17.83 -28.01 -15.30
C GLY A 13 -16.90 -26.80 -15.15
N CYS A 14 -17.40 -25.61 -15.46
CA CYS A 14 -16.71 -24.38 -15.10
C CYS A 14 -16.71 -24.24 -13.58
N SER A 15 -15.64 -24.69 -12.93
CA SER A 15 -15.37 -24.35 -11.54
C SER A 15 -14.58 -23.05 -11.54
N GLY A 16 -15.21 -21.95 -11.18
CA GLY A 16 -14.54 -20.72 -10.80
C GLY A 16 -13.82 -20.96 -9.48
N GLY A 17 -12.65 -21.57 -9.54
CA GLY A 17 -11.72 -21.63 -8.42
C GLY A 17 -11.06 -20.25 -8.29
N GLY A 18 -11.32 -19.55 -7.19
CA GLY A 18 -10.57 -18.35 -6.85
C GLY A 18 -9.11 -18.74 -6.65
N GLU A 19 -8.27 -18.42 -7.61
CA GLU A 19 -6.82 -18.58 -7.47
C GLU A 19 -6.35 -17.68 -6.35
N SER A 20 -5.56 -18.24 -5.41
CA SER A 20 -4.95 -17.44 -4.34
C SER A 20 -4.02 -16.39 -4.94
N TRP A 21 -3.87 -15.24 -4.28
CA TRP A 21 -2.99 -14.19 -4.78
C TRP A 21 -1.52 -14.64 -4.90
N THR A 22 -1.08 -15.63 -4.13
CA THR A 22 0.21 -16.29 -4.26
C THR A 22 0.28 -17.13 -5.53
N ALA A 23 -0.75 -17.90 -5.84
CA ALA A 23 -0.83 -18.74 -7.05
C ALA A 23 -0.90 -17.88 -8.32
N SER A 24 -1.65 -16.78 -8.30
CA SER A 24 -1.72 -15.83 -9.43
C SER A 24 -0.38 -15.16 -9.71
N ALA A 25 0.37 -14.80 -8.67
CA ALA A 25 1.72 -14.25 -8.81
C ALA A 25 2.70 -15.28 -9.36
N GLN A 26 2.60 -16.53 -8.92
CA GLN A 26 3.45 -17.64 -9.35
C GLN A 26 3.15 -18.07 -10.79
N ALA A 27 1.86 -18.16 -11.16
CA ALA A 27 1.43 -18.55 -12.51
C ALA A 27 1.89 -17.54 -13.57
N PHE A 28 1.93 -16.25 -13.24
CA PHE A 28 2.40 -15.22 -14.14
C PHE A 28 3.92 -15.27 -14.39
N MET A 29 4.72 -15.62 -13.40
CA MET A 29 6.16 -15.76 -13.56
C MET A 29 6.57 -16.91 -14.49
N ASN A 30 5.68 -17.88 -14.70
CA ASN A 30 5.91 -19.04 -15.55
C ASN A 30 5.30 -18.89 -16.96
N SER A 31 4.67 -17.75 -17.30
CA SER A 31 4.07 -17.53 -18.62
C SER A 31 4.97 -16.68 -19.51
N ASP A 32 5.55 -17.29 -20.53
CA ASP A 32 6.23 -16.64 -21.66
C ASP A 32 5.19 -15.93 -22.56
N VAL A 33 4.75 -14.71 -22.18
CA VAL A 33 3.85 -13.90 -23.02
C VAL A 33 4.67 -12.82 -23.71
N PRO A 34 4.77 -12.82 -25.05
CA PRO A 34 5.47 -11.78 -25.79
C PRO A 34 4.68 -10.46 -25.73
N LEU A 35 5.39 -9.35 -25.49
CA LEU A 35 4.87 -7.99 -25.50
C LEU A 35 4.29 -7.63 -26.88
N VAL A 36 2.96 -7.55 -26.97
CA VAL A 36 2.27 -7.00 -28.15
C VAL A 36 2.03 -5.53 -27.92
N GLY A 37 2.65 -4.69 -28.77
CA GLY A 37 2.48 -3.24 -28.75
C GLY A 37 1.04 -2.83 -29.08
N VAL A 38 0.47 -1.96 -28.24
CA VAL A 38 -0.83 -1.34 -28.49
C VAL A 38 -0.67 -0.16 -29.44
N THR A 39 -1.07 -0.35 -30.71
CA THR A 39 -1.27 0.74 -31.65
C THR A 39 -2.64 1.36 -31.41
N GLY A 40 -2.66 2.67 -31.17
CA GLY A 40 -3.86 3.44 -30.91
C GLY A 40 -4.83 3.49 -32.09
N ASN A 41 -6.11 3.41 -31.81
CA ASN A 41 -7.17 3.70 -32.79
C ASN A 41 -7.92 4.97 -32.35
N GLN A 42 -7.78 6.01 -33.18
CA GLN A 42 -8.50 7.26 -33.05
C GLN A 42 -9.87 7.12 -33.73
N ASN A 43 -10.97 7.27 -33.02
CA ASN A 43 -12.24 7.76 -33.56
C ASN A 43 -13.20 8.12 -32.42
N ALA A 44 -13.23 9.39 -32.06
CA ALA A 44 -14.31 9.96 -31.24
C ALA A 44 -15.05 11.02 -32.08
N LYS A 45 -16.29 10.75 -32.34
CA LYS A 45 -17.25 11.69 -33.01
C LYS A 45 -17.61 12.82 -32.04
N SER A 46 -17.41 14.04 -32.52
CA SER A 46 -17.90 15.27 -31.91
C SER A 46 -19.43 15.38 -32.00
N SER A 47 -20.10 15.62 -30.90
CA SER A 47 -21.46 16.12 -30.86
C SER A 47 -21.47 17.54 -30.30
N SER A 48 -21.87 18.48 -31.18
CA SER A 48 -22.05 19.89 -30.89
C SER A 48 -23.31 20.12 -30.04
N PHE A 49 -23.22 20.90 -28.99
CA PHE A 49 -24.36 21.52 -28.33
C PHE A 49 -24.30 23.03 -28.47
N SER A 50 -25.43 23.60 -28.91
CA SER A 50 -25.62 24.98 -29.29
C SER A 50 -25.71 25.93 -28.09
N SER A 51 -25.14 27.10 -28.29
CA SER A 51 -25.20 28.30 -27.45
C SER A 51 -26.60 28.89 -27.39
N GLY A 52 -27.14 29.03 -26.19
CA GLY A 52 -28.30 29.89 -25.89
C GLY A 52 -27.83 31.20 -25.26
N SER A 53 -28.09 32.29 -25.97
CA SER A 53 -27.84 33.66 -25.56
C SER A 53 -28.90 34.14 -24.55
N PHE A 54 -28.46 34.74 -23.43
CA PHE A 54 -29.32 35.58 -22.59
C PHE A 54 -28.76 36.98 -22.48
N GLN A 55 -29.70 37.92 -22.71
CA GLN A 55 -29.51 39.35 -22.83
C GLN A 55 -29.23 40.04 -21.49
N ALA A 56 -28.45 41.11 -21.61
CA ALA A 56 -28.13 42.06 -20.56
C ALA A 56 -29.33 42.92 -20.16
N GLY A 57 -29.54 43.11 -18.87
CA GLY A 57 -30.36 44.17 -18.30
C GLY A 57 -29.46 45.17 -17.56
N GLN A 58 -29.59 46.44 -17.94
CA GLN A 58 -28.82 47.58 -17.42
C GLN A 58 -29.44 48.21 -16.15
N PRO A 59 -28.82 49.21 -15.54
CA PRO A 59 -28.60 49.31 -14.10
C PRO A 59 -29.51 50.34 -13.43
N VAL A 60 -29.67 50.21 -12.11
CA VAL A 60 -30.24 51.31 -11.31
C VAL A 60 -29.20 51.74 -10.28
N GLY A 61 -28.86 53.01 -10.33
CA GLY A 61 -27.86 53.64 -9.51
C GLY A 61 -28.31 53.90 -8.08
N GLY A 62 -27.34 54.00 -7.21
CA GLY A 62 -27.46 54.45 -5.82
C GLY A 62 -26.07 54.66 -5.25
N ALA A 63 -25.63 55.95 -5.35
CA ALA A 63 -24.43 56.37 -4.69
C ALA A 63 -24.59 56.33 -3.15
N ILE A 64 -23.54 56.06 -2.38
CA ILE A 64 -23.00 56.86 -1.26
C ILE A 64 -21.80 56.13 -0.61
N ASN A 65 -20.67 56.80 -0.76
CA ASN A 65 -19.64 57.14 0.23
C ASN A 65 -18.93 56.12 1.13
N LYS A 66 -17.66 56.35 1.03
CA LYS A 66 -16.56 56.29 2.01
C LYS A 66 -15.63 55.11 1.97
N THR A 67 -14.63 55.34 1.15
CA THR A 67 -13.24 54.90 1.32
C THR A 67 -12.86 54.75 2.79
N LYS A 68 -12.59 53.53 3.20
CA LYS A 68 -11.71 53.25 4.32
C LYS A 68 -10.65 52.27 3.82
N THR A 69 -9.57 52.86 3.35
CA THR A 69 -8.31 52.15 3.07
C THR A 69 -7.84 51.51 4.36
N ILE A 70 -8.02 50.22 4.52
CA ILE A 70 -7.31 49.47 5.56
C ILE A 70 -6.05 48.97 4.89
N ASN A 71 -4.97 49.72 5.05
CA ASN A 71 -3.62 49.23 4.90
C ASN A 71 -3.40 48.16 5.99
N SER A 72 -3.70 46.93 5.71
CA SER A 72 -3.14 45.81 6.47
C SER A 72 -1.86 45.41 5.79
N THR A 73 -0.78 46.12 6.06
CA THR A 73 0.57 45.57 5.98
C THR A 73 0.61 44.37 6.92
N ILE A 74 0.50 43.18 6.36
CA ILE A 74 0.90 41.96 7.06
C ILE A 74 2.42 42.13 7.27
N PRO A 75 2.94 42.16 8.51
CA PRO A 75 4.37 42.17 8.73
C PRO A 75 4.92 40.81 8.26
N VAL A 76 5.58 40.83 7.12
CA VAL A 76 6.54 39.80 6.75
C VAL A 76 7.72 39.94 7.68
N SER A 77 8.05 38.90 8.39
CA SER A 77 9.18 38.72 9.30
C SER A 77 8.82 38.73 10.80
N ALA A 78 8.22 37.63 11.25
CA ALA A 78 8.69 37.14 12.54
C ALA A 78 10.07 36.50 12.30
N PRO A 79 11.09 36.83 13.09
CA PRO A 79 12.35 36.10 13.00
C PRO A 79 12.09 34.66 13.28
N ILE A 80 12.52 33.79 12.35
CA ILE A 80 12.67 32.38 12.64
C ILE A 80 13.68 32.32 13.77
N VAL A 81 13.19 32.20 14.99
CA VAL A 81 14.01 31.80 16.11
C VAL A 81 14.42 30.38 15.73
N SER A 82 15.66 30.25 15.29
CA SER A 82 16.37 28.97 15.22
C SER A 82 16.48 28.44 16.65
N GLY A 83 15.37 28.03 17.21
CA GLY A 83 15.36 26.99 18.20
C GLY A 83 15.76 25.76 17.42
N VAL A 84 16.98 25.30 17.60
CA VAL A 84 17.38 23.94 17.26
C VAL A 84 16.42 23.06 18.04
N TYR A 85 15.32 22.66 17.37
CA TYR A 85 14.51 21.57 17.82
C TYR A 85 15.45 20.35 17.65
N VAL A 86 16.17 20.03 18.71
CA VAL A 86 16.82 18.73 18.83
C VAL A 86 15.66 17.76 18.94
N ALA A 87 15.24 17.25 17.81
CA ALA A 87 14.28 16.16 17.76
C ALA A 87 14.81 15.10 18.73
N PRO A 88 14.02 14.62 19.68
CA PRO A 88 14.37 13.43 20.44
C PRO A 88 14.72 12.37 19.39
N GLY A 89 15.91 11.77 19.49
CA GLY A 89 16.55 10.95 18.46
C GLY A 89 15.53 10.21 17.62
N SER A 90 15.64 10.35 16.31
CA SER A 90 14.59 9.90 15.36
C SER A 90 14.06 8.54 15.80
N ARG A 91 12.75 8.36 15.93
CA ARG A 91 12.16 7.05 16.28
C ARG A 91 12.71 5.92 15.39
N ALA A 92 13.06 6.26 14.14
CA ALA A 92 13.69 5.35 13.20
C ALA A 92 14.99 4.74 13.78
N ASP A 93 15.76 5.52 14.56
CA ASP A 93 17.02 5.05 15.16
C ASP A 93 16.80 3.96 16.23
N SER A 94 15.58 3.76 16.70
CA SER A 94 15.24 2.69 17.63
C SER A 94 15.15 1.30 16.97
N PHE A 95 15.12 1.23 15.63
CA PHE A 95 14.98 -0.02 14.90
C PHE A 95 16.30 -0.50 14.32
N PRO A 96 16.60 -1.82 14.35
CA PRO A 96 17.80 -2.40 13.75
C PRO A 96 17.92 -2.17 12.24
N ALA A 97 16.80 -2.12 11.51
CA ALA A 97 16.77 -1.97 10.06
C ALA A 97 15.77 -0.86 9.61
N PRO A 98 16.04 0.42 9.95
CA PRO A 98 15.07 1.51 9.77
C PRO A 98 14.87 1.96 8.31
N ALA A 99 15.52 1.33 7.33
CA ALA A 99 15.60 1.83 5.95
C ALA A 99 14.24 2.04 5.27
N MET A 100 13.19 1.32 5.70
CA MET A 100 11.84 1.44 5.15
C MET A 100 10.92 2.38 5.94
N LEU A 101 11.41 3.04 6.98
CA LEU A 101 10.65 4.00 7.78
C LEU A 101 11.12 5.43 7.49
N LYS A 102 10.18 6.37 7.37
CA LYS A 102 10.45 7.78 7.15
C LYS A 102 9.85 8.61 8.27
N SER A 103 10.68 9.34 9.01
CA SER A 103 10.20 10.24 10.05
C SER A 103 9.38 11.38 9.44
N LEU A 104 8.45 11.94 10.22
CA LEU A 104 7.59 13.05 9.81
C LEU A 104 8.39 14.29 9.33
N ASP A 105 9.54 14.57 9.94
CA ASP A 105 10.42 15.68 9.64
C ASP A 105 11.45 15.41 8.54
N ALA A 106 11.52 14.19 8.02
CA ALA A 106 12.54 13.75 7.07
C ALA A 106 12.07 13.77 5.60
N ILE A 107 10.86 14.23 5.30
CA ILE A 107 10.34 14.32 3.93
C ILE A 107 11.10 15.42 3.18
N SER A 108 11.53 15.10 1.97
CA SER A 108 12.26 16.02 1.09
C SER A 108 11.52 16.21 -0.23
N GLU A 109 11.85 17.30 -0.95
CA GLU A 109 11.30 17.58 -2.29
C GLU A 109 11.65 16.52 -3.35
N LYS A 110 12.58 15.61 -3.02
CA LYS A 110 12.97 14.49 -3.90
C LYS A 110 12.10 13.26 -3.72
N ASP A 111 11.30 13.22 -2.66
CA ASP A 111 10.40 12.10 -2.40
C ASP A 111 9.14 12.24 -3.26
N VAL A 112 8.76 11.18 -3.95
CA VAL A 112 7.40 11.04 -4.46
C VAL A 112 6.51 10.68 -3.28
N VAL A 113 5.62 11.59 -2.91
CA VAL A 113 4.69 11.42 -1.80
C VAL A 113 3.45 10.69 -2.31
N LEU A 114 3.28 9.43 -1.92
CA LEU A 114 2.18 8.57 -2.36
C LEU A 114 1.11 8.45 -1.25
N ASP A 115 -0.05 9.08 -1.49
CA ASP A 115 -1.24 8.95 -0.65
C ASP A 115 -2.03 7.71 -1.08
N VAL A 116 -2.14 6.72 -0.20
CA VAL A 116 -2.87 5.49 -0.50
C VAL A 116 -4.20 5.38 0.24
N SER A 117 -4.67 6.46 0.83
CA SER A 117 -5.97 6.50 1.51
C SER A 117 -7.11 6.16 0.54
N ASN A 118 -7.92 5.16 0.90
CA ASN A 118 -9.01 4.66 0.05
C ASN A 118 -10.19 5.64 -0.08
N SER A 119 -10.34 6.53 0.88
CA SER A 119 -11.51 7.44 1.00
C SER A 119 -11.21 8.89 0.63
N ARG A 120 -10.08 9.18 -0.01
CA ARG A 120 -9.71 10.54 -0.40
C ARG A 120 -10.71 11.12 -1.40
N SER A 121 -11.33 12.26 -1.04
CA SER A 121 -12.21 13.01 -1.94
C SER A 121 -11.45 14.14 -2.65
N PRO A 122 -11.85 14.53 -3.86
CA PRO A 122 -11.28 15.69 -4.55
C PRO A 122 -11.34 16.95 -3.67
N GLY A 123 -10.24 17.69 -3.61
CA GLY A 123 -10.14 18.90 -2.79
C GLY A 123 -9.98 18.66 -1.29
N GLN A 124 -9.94 17.43 -0.83
CA GLN A 124 -9.61 17.09 0.55
C GLN A 124 -8.13 17.35 0.81
N ALA A 125 -7.83 17.93 1.99
CA ALA A 125 -6.46 18.22 2.38
C ALA A 125 -5.62 16.95 2.53
N HIS A 126 -4.39 17.01 2.03
CA HIS A 126 -3.41 15.92 2.04
C HIS A 126 -1.99 16.46 2.26
N ILE A 127 -1.02 15.61 2.48
CA ILE A 127 0.38 16.00 2.60
C ILE A 127 0.82 16.68 1.30
N ARG A 128 1.49 17.81 1.42
CA ARG A 128 1.95 18.61 0.28
C ARG A 128 2.77 17.76 -0.72
N GLY A 129 2.45 17.87 -2.00
CA GLY A 129 3.07 17.07 -3.08
C GLY A 129 2.47 15.66 -3.25
N GLY A 130 1.49 15.30 -2.42
CA GLY A 130 0.90 13.96 -2.44
C GLY A 130 0.14 13.66 -3.74
N VAL A 131 0.43 12.50 -4.33
CA VAL A 131 -0.31 11.89 -5.44
C VAL A 131 -1.16 10.77 -4.86
N ASN A 132 -2.48 10.79 -5.09
CA ASN A 132 -3.35 9.76 -4.53
C ASN A 132 -3.53 8.59 -5.50
N ILE A 133 -3.19 7.39 -5.00
CA ILE A 133 -3.57 6.11 -5.61
C ILE A 133 -4.14 5.25 -4.49
N PRO A 134 -5.47 5.10 -4.39
CA PRO A 134 -6.09 4.36 -3.31
C PRO A 134 -5.53 2.94 -3.17
N ALA A 135 -5.28 2.49 -1.94
CA ALA A 135 -4.70 1.18 -1.66
C ALA A 135 -5.47 0.04 -2.35
N LYS A 136 -6.80 0.12 -2.38
CA LYS A 136 -7.66 -0.84 -3.09
C LYS A 136 -7.34 -1.00 -4.58
N SER A 137 -6.68 -0.01 -5.22
CA SER A 137 -6.28 -0.10 -6.63
C SER A 137 -5.17 -1.13 -6.86
N PHE A 138 -4.44 -1.52 -5.83
CA PHE A 138 -3.36 -2.50 -5.90
C PHE A 138 -3.83 -3.94 -5.73
N PHE A 139 -5.07 -4.14 -5.33
CA PHE A 139 -5.64 -5.45 -5.02
C PHE A 139 -6.91 -5.69 -5.84
N TYR A 140 -7.25 -6.97 -6.06
CA TYR A 140 -8.55 -7.37 -6.56
C TYR A 140 -9.60 -7.30 -5.44
N GLU A 141 -10.88 -7.40 -5.79
CA GLU A 141 -11.99 -7.36 -4.82
C GLU A 141 -11.92 -8.47 -3.76
N ASN A 142 -11.31 -9.60 -4.10
CA ASN A 142 -11.08 -10.71 -3.17
C ASN A 142 -9.86 -10.48 -2.25
N GLY A 143 -9.23 -9.30 -2.28
CA GLY A 143 -8.06 -8.95 -1.47
C GLY A 143 -6.73 -9.49 -2.01
N THR A 144 -6.72 -10.20 -3.14
CA THR A 144 -5.45 -10.67 -3.73
C THR A 144 -4.70 -9.55 -4.43
N LEU A 145 -3.37 -9.61 -4.39
CA LEU A 145 -2.50 -8.65 -5.08
C LEU A 145 -2.72 -8.74 -6.60
N ARG A 146 -2.85 -7.59 -7.27
CA ARG A 146 -2.94 -7.56 -8.74
C ARG A 146 -1.68 -8.14 -9.37
N ASN A 147 -1.81 -8.62 -10.59
CA ASN A 147 -0.66 -9.11 -11.33
C ASN A 147 0.38 -7.98 -11.58
N VAL A 148 1.59 -8.39 -11.83
CA VAL A 148 2.77 -7.51 -11.97
C VAL A 148 2.59 -6.46 -13.07
N THR A 149 1.96 -6.84 -14.19
CA THR A 149 1.70 -5.94 -15.33
C THR A 149 0.72 -4.84 -14.96
N ASP A 150 -0.39 -5.18 -14.31
CA ASP A 150 -1.40 -4.21 -13.85
C ASP A 150 -0.81 -3.24 -12.84
N LEU A 151 -0.05 -3.76 -11.87
CA LEU A 151 0.62 -2.92 -10.87
C LEU A 151 1.63 -1.96 -11.50
N ALA A 152 2.43 -2.43 -12.46
CA ALA A 152 3.37 -1.59 -13.19
C ALA A 152 2.64 -0.51 -14.02
N ALA A 153 1.51 -0.86 -14.65
CA ALA A 153 0.69 0.08 -15.40
C ALA A 153 0.05 1.16 -14.49
N ILE A 154 -0.47 0.78 -13.32
CA ILE A 154 -1.03 1.73 -12.34
C ILE A 154 0.03 2.75 -11.92
N LEU A 155 1.19 2.27 -11.50
CA LEU A 155 2.27 3.14 -11.02
C LEU A 155 2.88 4.00 -12.14
N GLY A 156 3.18 3.39 -13.29
CA GLY A 156 3.70 4.11 -14.45
C GLY A 156 2.71 5.14 -14.99
N GLY A 157 1.42 4.82 -15.05
CA GLY A 157 0.35 5.75 -15.41
C GLY A 157 0.24 6.94 -14.44
N ALA A 158 0.52 6.73 -13.17
CA ALA A 158 0.59 7.78 -12.15
C ALA A 158 1.94 8.53 -12.14
N GLY A 159 2.88 8.20 -13.02
CA GLY A 159 4.16 8.86 -13.13
C GLY A 159 5.22 8.40 -12.14
N ILE A 160 5.05 7.22 -11.51
CA ILE A 160 5.99 6.68 -10.53
C ILE A 160 6.89 5.66 -11.21
N SER A 161 8.17 5.98 -11.35
CA SER A 161 9.19 5.12 -11.94
C SER A 161 9.82 4.15 -10.93
N GLN A 162 10.65 3.23 -11.41
CA GLN A 162 11.36 2.25 -10.56
C GLN A 162 12.43 2.92 -9.68
N GLU A 163 13.02 4.03 -10.15
CA GLU A 163 14.14 4.70 -9.49
C GLU A 163 13.70 5.76 -8.47
N ASP A 164 12.40 6.09 -8.44
CA ASP A 164 11.90 7.11 -7.56
C ASP A 164 12.04 6.73 -6.08
N ALA A 165 12.35 7.73 -5.27
CA ALA A 165 12.25 7.62 -3.82
C ALA A 165 10.79 7.81 -3.42
N VAL A 166 10.09 6.73 -3.10
CA VAL A 166 8.65 6.78 -2.78
C VAL A 166 8.43 6.76 -1.27
N MET A 167 7.70 7.75 -0.77
CA MET A 167 7.19 7.76 0.60
C MET A 167 5.68 7.50 0.58
N VAL A 168 5.24 6.43 1.22
CA VAL A 168 3.84 5.99 1.27
C VAL A 168 3.22 6.37 2.59
N TYR A 169 1.99 6.89 2.55
CA TYR A 169 1.19 7.13 3.74
C TYR A 169 -0.31 6.90 3.46
N SER A 170 -1.08 6.71 4.53
CA SER A 170 -2.54 6.64 4.54
C SER A 170 -3.11 7.56 5.62
N ASP A 171 -4.44 7.64 5.75
CA ASP A 171 -5.09 8.48 6.77
C ASP A 171 -4.65 8.10 8.19
N SER A 172 -4.49 6.80 8.47
CA SER A 172 -3.94 6.27 9.70
C SER A 172 -2.99 5.12 9.41
N PHE A 173 -1.84 5.07 10.07
CA PHE A 173 -0.89 3.96 9.91
C PHE A 173 -1.52 2.60 10.28
N GLY A 174 -2.35 2.59 11.32
CA GLY A 174 -3.03 1.38 11.79
C GLY A 174 -4.02 0.76 10.82
N SER A 175 -4.44 1.48 9.76
CA SER A 175 -5.31 0.91 8.70
C SER A 175 -4.61 -0.18 7.89
N GLY A 176 -3.28 -0.23 7.89
CA GLY A 176 -2.49 -1.16 7.09
C GLY A 176 -2.41 -0.82 5.59
N GLU A 177 -3.13 0.20 5.11
CA GLU A 177 -3.12 0.60 3.70
C GLU A 177 -1.71 0.97 3.22
N ALA A 178 -0.99 1.78 4.00
CA ALA A 178 0.37 2.21 3.66
C ALA A 178 1.35 1.03 3.62
N THR A 179 1.28 0.11 4.59
CA THR A 179 2.17 -1.06 4.64
C THR A 179 1.84 -2.08 3.56
N ALA A 180 0.57 -2.27 3.21
CA ALA A 180 0.15 -3.16 2.14
C ALA A 180 0.63 -2.67 0.77
N VAL A 181 0.50 -1.36 0.48
CA VAL A 181 1.03 -0.78 -0.75
C VAL A 181 2.56 -0.77 -0.76
N LEU A 182 3.20 -0.49 0.37
CA LEU A 182 4.65 -0.62 0.49
C LEU A 182 5.10 -2.04 0.16
N PHE A 183 4.42 -3.07 0.68
CA PHE A 183 4.69 -4.46 0.33
C PHE A 183 4.54 -4.70 -1.18
N ALA A 184 3.44 -4.22 -1.81
CA ALA A 184 3.21 -4.35 -3.25
C ALA A 184 4.34 -3.71 -4.08
N LEU A 185 4.81 -2.50 -3.70
CA LEU A 185 5.90 -1.84 -4.39
C LEU A 185 7.24 -2.57 -4.19
N ARG A 186 7.51 -3.07 -2.97
CA ARG A 186 8.68 -3.93 -2.71
C ARG A 186 8.64 -5.19 -3.54
N TYR A 187 7.48 -5.83 -3.63
CA TYR A 187 7.28 -6.99 -4.48
C TYR A 187 7.57 -6.69 -5.95
N LEU A 188 7.23 -5.50 -6.45
CA LEU A 188 7.58 -5.02 -7.80
C LEU A 188 9.05 -4.62 -7.96
N GLY A 189 9.88 -4.78 -6.94
CA GLY A 189 11.29 -4.42 -6.97
C GLY A 189 11.60 -2.94 -6.72
N GLN A 190 10.66 -2.17 -6.16
CA GLN A 190 10.98 -0.80 -5.70
C GLN A 190 11.91 -0.87 -4.50
N GLU A 191 13.15 -0.43 -4.66
CA GLU A 191 14.14 -0.49 -3.58
C GLU A 191 14.03 0.72 -2.64
N ASN A 192 13.91 1.91 -3.23
CA ASN A 192 13.85 3.16 -2.48
C ASN A 192 12.40 3.52 -2.09
N ILE A 193 11.86 2.76 -1.15
CA ILE A 193 10.49 2.95 -0.65
C ILE A 193 10.46 2.97 0.87
N ARG A 194 9.66 3.89 1.43
CA ARG A 194 9.49 4.06 2.88
C ARG A 194 8.04 4.32 3.23
N ALA A 195 7.58 3.79 4.36
CA ALA A 195 6.34 4.23 4.98
C ALA A 195 6.61 5.45 5.88
N LEU A 196 5.68 6.38 5.90
CA LEU A 196 5.68 7.46 6.88
C LEU A 196 5.55 6.88 8.29
N ASP A 197 6.30 7.38 9.26
CA ASP A 197 6.20 6.97 10.67
C ASP A 197 4.94 7.58 11.31
N GLY A 198 3.81 7.03 10.96
CA GLY A 198 2.48 7.48 11.30
C GLY A 198 1.58 7.59 10.06
N GLY A 199 0.43 8.23 10.23
CA GLY A 199 -0.51 8.53 9.15
C GLY A 199 -0.69 10.04 8.95
N LEU A 200 -1.67 10.41 8.13
CA LEU A 200 -2.09 11.79 7.97
C LEU A 200 -2.56 12.40 9.30
N ASP A 201 -3.18 11.61 10.17
CA ASP A 201 -3.57 11.98 11.53
C ASP A 201 -2.39 12.51 12.34
N ASN A 202 -1.25 11.79 12.32
CA ASN A 202 -0.02 12.21 13.02
C ASN A 202 0.62 13.44 12.36
N TRP A 203 0.55 13.54 11.01
CA TRP A 203 1.01 14.70 10.27
C TRP A 203 0.26 15.97 10.64
N ILE A 204 -1.07 15.89 10.74
CA ILE A 204 -1.95 16.97 11.18
C ILE A 204 -1.65 17.36 12.64
N ALA A 205 -1.53 16.36 13.52
CA ALA A 205 -1.20 16.60 14.93
C ALA A 205 0.14 17.32 15.12
N ALA A 206 1.12 17.06 14.24
CA ALA A 206 2.40 17.75 14.20
C ALA A 206 2.35 19.12 13.51
N SER A 207 1.18 19.55 13.03
CA SER A 207 0.97 20.84 12.33
C SER A 207 1.88 21.03 11.11
N LEU A 208 2.14 19.96 10.36
CA LEU A 208 3.01 19.95 9.19
C LEU A 208 2.25 20.41 7.92
N PRO A 209 2.97 20.86 6.86
CA PRO A 209 2.37 21.47 5.68
C PRO A 209 1.41 20.54 4.93
N MET A 210 0.21 21.06 4.63
CA MET A 210 -0.81 20.41 3.85
C MET A 210 -1.22 21.22 2.64
N GLU A 211 -1.88 20.60 1.69
CA GLU A 211 -2.50 21.28 0.54
C GLU A 211 -3.79 20.57 0.11
N THR A 212 -4.56 21.23 -0.73
CA THR A 212 -5.80 20.69 -1.31
C THR A 212 -5.74 20.59 -2.83
N LYS A 213 -4.59 21.00 -3.41
CA LYS A 213 -4.38 20.95 -4.85
C LYS A 213 -4.04 19.51 -5.26
N GLU A 214 -4.78 18.96 -6.22
CA GLU A 214 -4.42 17.66 -6.81
C GLU A 214 -3.08 17.73 -7.54
N ASN A 215 -2.22 16.78 -7.29
CA ASN A 215 -0.93 16.64 -7.94
C ASN A 215 -0.98 15.48 -8.95
N LEU A 216 -0.49 15.77 -10.15
CA LEU A 216 -0.37 14.80 -11.22
C LEU A 216 1.07 14.79 -11.72
N LEU A 217 1.67 13.62 -11.79
CA LEU A 217 2.98 13.43 -12.39
C LEU A 217 2.79 13.04 -13.88
N SER A 218 3.77 13.35 -14.71
CA SER A 218 3.77 12.85 -16.08
C SER A 218 3.97 11.34 -16.09
N PRO A 219 3.21 10.58 -16.91
CA PRO A 219 3.40 9.13 -16.99
C PRO A 219 4.86 8.74 -17.20
N ALA A 220 5.30 7.70 -16.49
CA ALA A 220 6.66 7.18 -16.52
C ALA A 220 6.66 5.73 -17.02
N SER A 221 7.77 5.34 -17.64
CA SER A 221 8.02 3.92 -17.93
C SER A 221 8.43 3.21 -16.65
N ARG A 222 7.83 2.04 -16.40
CA ARG A 222 8.17 1.22 -15.23
C ARG A 222 8.36 -0.22 -15.65
N ALA A 223 9.53 -0.77 -15.37
CA ALA A 223 9.77 -2.21 -15.41
C ALA A 223 9.22 -2.87 -14.14
N ALA A 224 8.77 -4.10 -14.28
CA ALA A 224 8.39 -4.91 -13.14
C ALA A 224 9.46 -5.98 -12.92
N LEU A 225 10.09 -5.97 -11.74
CA LEU A 225 11.12 -6.92 -11.33
C LEU A 225 10.63 -7.63 -10.06
N PRO A 226 9.72 -8.61 -10.18
CA PRO A 226 9.05 -9.18 -9.03
C PRO A 226 10.01 -9.90 -8.08
N ARG A 227 9.88 -9.61 -6.80
CA ARG A 227 10.60 -10.19 -5.67
C ARG A 227 9.80 -11.36 -5.08
N ALA A 228 9.90 -12.54 -5.71
CA ALA A 228 9.20 -13.74 -5.24
C ALA A 228 9.59 -14.16 -3.81
N ASP A 229 10.79 -13.78 -3.37
CA ASP A 229 11.30 -14.04 -2.02
C ASP A 229 10.50 -13.35 -0.89
N LEU A 230 9.63 -12.41 -1.21
CA LEU A 230 8.74 -11.76 -0.24
C LEU A 230 7.45 -12.54 0.02
N LEU A 231 7.13 -13.51 -0.83
CA LEU A 231 5.98 -14.38 -0.69
C LEU A 231 6.41 -15.79 -0.25
N ALA A 232 5.60 -16.41 0.58
CA ALA A 232 5.71 -17.83 0.85
C ALA A 232 4.69 -18.59 0.00
N ASP A 233 5.03 -19.78 -0.45
CA ASP A 233 4.12 -20.73 -1.05
C ASP A 233 3.73 -21.82 -0.06
N TYR A 234 2.73 -22.62 -0.43
CA TYR A 234 2.22 -23.71 0.40
C TYR A 234 3.31 -24.72 0.77
N ASP A 235 4.16 -25.11 -0.20
CA ASP A 235 5.20 -26.12 0.04
C ASP A 235 6.23 -25.65 1.05
N PHE A 236 6.64 -24.37 0.97
CA PHE A 236 7.54 -23.77 1.94
C PHE A 236 6.92 -23.72 3.35
N VAL A 237 5.64 -23.31 3.44
CA VAL A 237 4.90 -23.29 4.70
C VAL A 237 4.76 -24.70 5.28
N LYS A 238 4.38 -25.67 4.45
CA LYS A 238 4.19 -27.09 4.84
C LYS A 238 5.48 -27.77 5.25
N SER A 239 6.63 -27.33 4.73
CA SER A 239 7.94 -27.89 5.06
C SER A 239 8.35 -27.72 6.53
N GLY A 240 7.75 -26.78 7.26
CA GLY A 240 8.09 -26.45 8.64
C GLY A 240 9.43 -25.74 8.80
N GLN A 241 10.07 -25.30 7.73
CA GLN A 241 11.33 -24.56 7.78
C GLN A 241 11.15 -23.14 8.33
N ALA A 242 9.98 -22.53 8.10
CA ALA A 242 9.65 -21.20 8.62
C ALA A 242 9.10 -21.24 10.04
N GLN A 243 9.14 -20.10 10.70
CA GLN A 243 8.36 -19.81 11.89
C GLN A 243 7.06 -19.14 11.43
N MET A 244 5.93 -19.63 11.89
CA MET A 244 4.63 -19.09 11.49
C MET A 244 4.18 -18.03 12.48
N VAL A 245 3.69 -16.90 11.97
CA VAL A 245 3.05 -15.83 12.73
C VAL A 245 1.63 -15.65 12.20
N ASP A 246 0.66 -15.82 13.07
CA ASP A 246 -0.76 -15.59 12.76
C ASP A 246 -1.13 -14.15 13.10
N ALA A 247 -1.42 -13.37 12.07
CA ALA A 247 -1.79 -11.97 12.18
C ALA A 247 -3.33 -11.73 12.12
N ARG A 248 -4.12 -12.80 12.16
CA ARG A 248 -5.59 -12.72 12.19
C ARG A 248 -6.11 -12.29 13.57
N SER A 249 -7.42 -12.28 13.73
CA SER A 249 -8.03 -12.04 15.03
C SER A 249 -7.69 -13.16 16.03
N PHE A 250 -7.68 -12.83 17.33
CA PHE A 250 -7.49 -13.83 18.38
C PHE A 250 -8.56 -14.94 18.33
N GLN A 251 -9.78 -14.58 17.91
CA GLN A 251 -10.87 -15.55 17.78
C GLN A 251 -10.59 -16.55 16.64
N ASP A 252 -10.05 -16.10 15.51
CA ASP A 252 -9.76 -16.98 14.36
C ASP A 252 -8.52 -17.82 14.60
N PHE A 253 -7.50 -17.27 15.25
CA PHE A 253 -6.37 -18.03 15.76
C PHE A 253 -6.81 -19.18 16.67
N GLY A 254 -7.77 -18.93 17.58
CA GLY A 254 -8.31 -19.94 18.49
C GLY A 254 -9.14 -21.03 17.82
N LYS A 255 -9.69 -20.78 16.62
CA LYS A 255 -10.45 -21.79 15.85
C LYS A 255 -9.51 -22.77 15.11
N ALA A 256 -8.49 -22.23 14.45
CA ALA A 256 -7.50 -23.01 13.71
C ALA A 256 -6.27 -22.14 13.42
N SER A 257 -5.08 -22.74 13.35
CA SER A 257 -3.83 -22.07 13.02
C SER A 257 -2.91 -22.97 12.19
N ILE A 258 -1.95 -22.40 11.49
CA ILE A 258 -0.95 -23.17 10.72
C ILE A 258 0.15 -23.63 11.67
N GLY A 259 0.24 -24.94 11.88
CA GLY A 259 1.27 -25.54 12.73
C GLY A 259 1.29 -24.93 14.14
N ASN A 260 2.50 -24.66 14.64
CA ASN A 260 2.73 -24.01 15.93
C ASN A 260 2.91 -22.49 15.76
N ALA A 261 1.97 -21.83 15.09
CA ALA A 261 2.06 -20.39 14.86
C ALA A 261 2.08 -19.60 16.18
N THR A 262 2.87 -18.54 16.19
CA THR A 262 2.83 -17.54 17.26
C THR A 262 1.76 -16.52 16.90
N PHE A 263 0.84 -16.24 17.82
CA PHE A 263 -0.16 -15.19 17.64
C PHE A 263 0.47 -13.81 17.81
N ILE A 264 0.53 -13.05 16.75
CA ILE A 264 0.97 -11.64 16.73
C ILE A 264 0.16 -10.91 15.66
N ASN A 265 -0.88 -10.23 16.08
CA ASN A 265 -1.73 -9.43 15.19
C ASN A 265 -1.28 -7.95 15.15
N PRO A 266 -1.88 -7.09 14.29
CA PRO A 266 -1.55 -5.67 14.22
C PRO A 266 -1.57 -4.95 15.56
N GLU A 267 -2.52 -5.25 16.45
CA GLU A 267 -2.65 -4.61 17.77
C GLU A 267 -1.43 -4.89 18.67
N ASN A 268 -0.76 -6.01 18.47
CA ASN A 268 0.45 -6.34 19.25
C ASN A 268 1.66 -5.49 18.85
N VAL A 269 1.69 -4.96 17.61
CA VAL A 269 2.80 -4.17 17.08
C VAL A 269 2.48 -2.67 16.97
N LEU A 270 1.24 -2.28 17.24
CA LEU A 270 0.77 -0.90 17.22
C LEU A 270 0.51 -0.37 18.63
N GLU A 271 0.69 0.93 18.80
CA GLU A 271 0.31 1.70 19.98
C GLU A 271 -0.18 3.08 19.53
N GLU A 272 -1.36 3.49 20.00
CA GLU A 272 -1.99 4.76 19.63
C GLU A 272 -2.03 5.01 18.11
N GLY A 273 -2.30 3.98 17.33
CA GLY A 273 -2.40 4.05 15.86
C GLY A 273 -1.06 4.14 15.13
N ARG A 274 0.08 4.05 15.84
CA ARG A 274 1.44 4.05 15.28
C ARG A 274 2.16 2.74 15.59
N LEU A 275 3.24 2.49 14.87
CA LEU A 275 4.10 1.36 15.19
C LEU A 275 4.75 1.56 16.56
N LYS A 276 4.84 0.51 17.36
CA LYS A 276 5.60 0.49 18.62
C LYS A 276 7.09 0.78 18.38
N GLY A 277 7.78 1.27 19.40
CA GLY A 277 9.22 1.48 19.36
C GLY A 277 10.03 0.17 19.28
N GLY A 278 11.29 0.26 18.85
CA GLY A 278 12.13 -0.92 18.65
C GLY A 278 12.30 -1.78 19.91
N ALA A 279 12.35 -1.18 21.11
CA ALA A 279 12.43 -1.91 22.37
C ALA A 279 11.18 -2.76 22.64
N GLU A 280 10.00 -2.18 22.44
CA GLU A 280 8.71 -2.85 22.63
C GLU A 280 8.46 -3.94 21.58
N LEU A 281 8.85 -3.69 20.31
CA LEU A 281 8.80 -4.71 19.28
C LEU A 281 9.76 -5.86 19.55
N LYS A 282 10.93 -5.60 20.13
CA LYS A 282 11.85 -6.65 20.57
C LYS A 282 11.18 -7.58 21.58
N ASP A 283 10.42 -7.03 22.52
CA ASP A 283 9.69 -7.83 23.51
C ASP A 283 8.54 -8.60 22.84
N THR A 284 7.80 -7.94 21.90
CA THR A 284 6.73 -8.58 21.13
C THR A 284 7.25 -9.79 20.35
N PHE A 285 8.42 -9.68 19.74
CA PHE A 285 9.03 -10.72 18.91
C PHE A 285 10.02 -11.65 19.68
N ALA A 286 10.11 -11.55 21.00
CA ALA A 286 11.08 -12.29 21.81
C ALA A 286 11.02 -13.82 21.66
N ARG A 287 9.88 -14.36 21.20
CA ARG A 287 9.70 -15.81 20.96
C ARG A 287 10.17 -16.25 19.57
N LEU A 288 10.46 -15.31 18.66
CA LEU A 288 10.91 -15.61 17.32
C LEU A 288 12.44 -15.71 17.27
N ASN A 289 12.94 -16.62 16.46
CA ASN A 289 14.36 -16.76 16.20
C ASN A 289 14.76 -15.94 14.97
N ALA A 290 15.56 -14.91 15.13
CA ALA A 290 15.98 -14.01 14.05
C ALA A 290 16.83 -14.69 12.93
N SER A 291 17.35 -15.90 13.19
CA SER A 291 18.11 -16.67 12.18
C SER A 291 17.24 -17.56 11.29
N ARG A 292 15.92 -17.55 11.48
CA ARG A 292 14.97 -18.35 10.70
C ARG A 292 13.95 -17.42 10.03
N THR A 293 13.62 -17.74 8.80
CA THR A 293 12.55 -17.03 8.08
C THR A 293 11.24 -17.08 8.86
N VAL A 294 10.56 -15.94 8.95
CA VAL A 294 9.23 -15.79 9.55
C VAL A 294 8.22 -15.66 8.43
N VAL A 295 7.17 -16.45 8.46
CA VAL A 295 6.03 -16.30 7.54
C VAL A 295 4.85 -15.76 8.32
N VAL A 296 4.43 -14.55 7.95
CA VAL A 296 3.22 -13.91 8.48
C VAL A 296 2.04 -14.26 7.61
N TYR A 297 0.95 -14.74 8.18
CA TYR A 297 -0.27 -15.00 7.43
C TYR A 297 -1.50 -14.34 8.06
N SER A 298 -2.44 -13.99 7.22
CA SER A 298 -3.73 -13.40 7.62
C SER A 298 -4.81 -13.71 6.59
N ASP A 299 -6.05 -13.37 6.92
CA ASP A 299 -7.19 -13.39 6.00
C ASP A 299 -7.12 -12.25 4.98
N ASP A 300 -6.45 -11.16 5.33
CA ASP A 300 -6.25 -9.99 4.48
C ASP A 300 -4.81 -9.49 4.50
N ILE A 301 -4.45 -8.77 3.44
CA ILE A 301 -3.09 -8.24 3.27
C ILE A 301 -2.78 -7.09 4.22
N TYR A 302 -3.78 -6.31 4.65
CA TYR A 302 -3.57 -5.13 5.47
C TYR A 302 -3.02 -5.51 6.84
N GLY A 303 -3.69 -6.45 7.52
CA GLY A 303 -3.21 -6.98 8.80
C GLY A 303 -1.85 -7.67 8.70
N ALA A 304 -1.68 -8.54 7.69
CA ALA A 304 -0.40 -9.22 7.47
C ALA A 304 0.75 -8.25 7.23
N SER A 305 0.53 -7.20 6.42
CA SER A 305 1.58 -6.24 6.04
C SER A 305 2.05 -5.37 7.20
N VAL A 306 1.19 -5.02 8.15
CA VAL A 306 1.58 -4.26 9.35
C VAL A 306 2.57 -5.07 10.19
N VAL A 307 2.27 -6.36 10.43
CA VAL A 307 3.14 -7.24 11.21
C VAL A 307 4.43 -7.56 10.43
N TRP A 308 4.33 -7.82 9.13
CA TRP A 308 5.47 -8.01 8.24
C TRP A 308 6.41 -6.79 8.26
N PHE A 309 5.86 -5.58 8.16
CA PHE A 309 6.64 -4.35 8.20
C PHE A 309 7.39 -4.18 9.52
N ALA A 310 6.72 -4.45 10.65
CA ALA A 310 7.35 -4.43 11.96
C ALA A 310 8.52 -5.42 12.05
N LEU A 311 8.35 -6.65 11.54
CA LEU A 311 9.41 -7.67 11.50
C LEU A 311 10.58 -7.23 10.63
N GLN A 312 10.31 -6.63 9.45
CA GLN A 312 11.38 -6.11 8.57
C GLN A 312 12.20 -5.02 9.26
N LEU A 313 11.56 -4.08 9.97
CA LEU A 313 12.26 -3.04 10.73
C LEU A 313 13.11 -3.63 11.87
N MET A 314 12.67 -4.74 12.44
CA MET A 314 13.42 -5.47 13.47
C MET A 314 14.50 -6.40 12.90
N GLY A 315 14.70 -6.41 11.57
CA GLY A 315 15.76 -7.16 10.89
C GLY A 315 15.47 -8.63 10.66
N PHE A 316 14.21 -9.07 10.78
CA PHE A 316 13.84 -10.45 10.46
C PHE A 316 13.73 -10.65 8.94
N ASP A 317 14.21 -11.79 8.44
CA ASP A 317 13.79 -12.30 7.13
C ASP A 317 12.33 -12.74 7.25
N SER A 318 11.42 -12.00 6.59
CA SER A 318 9.99 -12.26 6.72
C SER A 318 9.28 -12.22 5.38
N ARG A 319 8.30 -13.12 5.23
CA ARG A 319 7.47 -13.30 4.03
C ARG A 319 6.00 -13.23 4.41
N ILE A 320 5.16 -12.96 3.43
CA ILE A 320 3.69 -13.00 3.62
C ILE A 320 3.12 -14.24 2.97
N TYR A 321 2.10 -14.80 3.59
CA TYR A 321 1.28 -15.91 3.11
C TYR A 321 -0.21 -15.62 3.36
N THR A 322 -1.14 -16.32 2.71
CA THR A 322 -2.57 -16.13 2.93
C THR A 322 -3.19 -17.34 3.61
N TRP A 323 -4.12 -17.07 4.52
CA TRP A 323 -4.91 -18.12 5.16
C TRP A 323 -5.78 -18.87 4.14
N GLN A 324 -6.31 -18.19 3.13
CA GLN A 324 -7.12 -18.77 2.09
C GLN A 324 -6.35 -19.81 1.27
N ASP A 325 -5.10 -19.51 0.91
CA ASP A 325 -4.25 -20.47 0.19
C ASP A 325 -4.01 -21.75 1.00
N TRP A 326 -3.74 -21.59 2.30
CA TRP A 326 -3.65 -22.73 3.21
C TRP A 326 -4.92 -23.57 3.24
N GLN A 327 -6.08 -22.93 3.38
CA GLN A 327 -7.36 -23.62 3.42
C GLN A 327 -7.66 -24.40 2.14
N VAL A 328 -7.38 -23.81 0.98
CA VAL A 328 -7.59 -24.48 -0.32
C VAL A 328 -6.73 -25.73 -0.44
N HIS A 329 -5.46 -25.65 -0.07
CA HIS A 329 -4.56 -26.79 -0.16
C HIS A 329 -4.86 -27.90 0.85
N GLU A 330 -5.27 -27.55 2.09
CA GLU A 330 -5.62 -28.54 3.12
C GLU A 330 -6.98 -29.19 2.88
N ALA A 331 -7.92 -28.51 2.17
CA ALA A 331 -9.21 -29.10 1.82
C ALA A 331 -9.08 -30.24 0.78
N GLY A 332 -7.95 -30.29 0.06
CA GLY A 332 -7.73 -31.24 -1.02
C GLY A 332 -8.56 -30.96 -2.27
N PRO A 333 -8.33 -31.67 -3.36
CA PRO A 333 -9.13 -31.53 -4.57
C PRO A 333 -10.56 -31.99 -4.29
N ALA A 334 -11.54 -31.13 -4.66
CA ALA A 334 -12.96 -31.41 -4.57
C ALA A 334 -13.42 -32.48 -5.60
#